data_dce1faad588b16ea677baecf52676bef
#
_entry.id   dce1faad588b16ea677baecf52676bef
#
_cell.length_a   1.000
_cell.length_b   1.000
_cell.length_c   1.000
_cell.angle_alpha   90.00
_cell.angle_beta   90.00
_cell.angle_gamma   90.00
#
_symmetry.space_group_name_H-M   'P 1'
#
loop_
_entity.id
_entity.type
_entity.pdbx_description
1 polymer ?
#
loop_
_entity_poly.entity_id
_entity_poly.type
_entity_poly.pdbx_seq_one_letter_code
_entity_poly.pdbx_strand_id
1 'polypeptide(L)'
;MAEAEKKTARAKKTASSAKGRKSAATGVNIAAIVKKLTEPLVFGLDIGTRSIVGTVGYRTPDGGFVVVAQESVEHETRAMLDGQIHDIQAVADTILVVKRRLEKLTGRKLSDVCIAAAGRVLKTVVASATVDFNYETVITNEHIYSLDMLGVEKAYELLRKEQQTDDMKFYCVGYSVIRYYQNDYPITNLEGHKANSIRTELIATFLPDEVVDGLYAAVEKAGLYVANLTLEPIAAIQ
;
A
#
# COMPACT_ATOMS: atom_id res chain seq x y z
N MET A 1 52.76 -11.23 48.71
CA MET A 1 52.78 -10.12 47.72
C MET A 1 53.26 -10.57 46.30
N ALA A 2 53.06 -11.82 45.91
CA ALA A 2 53.52 -12.33 44.60
C ALA A 2 52.38 -12.87 43.72
N GLU A 3 51.10 -12.74 44.15
CA GLU A 3 49.93 -13.27 43.40
C GLU A 3 49.05 -12.21 42.73
N ALA A 4 49.29 -10.92 43.06
CA ALA A 4 48.54 -9.81 42.47
C ALA A 4 49.12 -9.30 41.13
N GLU A 5 50.37 -9.53 40.84
CA GLU A 5 51.01 -9.05 39.59
C GLU A 5 50.80 -9.97 38.37
N LYS A 6 50.39 -11.23 38.56
CA LYS A 6 50.13 -12.17 37.44
C LYS A 6 48.74 -12.04 36.79
N LYS A 7 47.80 -11.32 37.40
CA LYS A 7 46.44 -11.10 36.83
C LYS A 7 46.32 -9.88 35.91
N THR A 8 47.25 -8.92 36.04
CA THR A 8 47.22 -7.69 35.21
C THR A 8 47.94 -7.85 33.87
N ALA A 9 48.78 -8.85 33.69
CA ALA A 9 49.48 -9.08 32.42
C ALA A 9 48.67 -9.91 31.39
N ARG A 10 47.58 -10.58 31.81
CA ARG A 10 46.74 -11.41 30.90
C ARG A 10 45.57 -10.67 30.27
N ALA A 11 45.26 -9.48 30.75
CA ALA A 11 44.15 -8.63 30.24
C ALA A 11 44.56 -7.63 29.14
N LYS A 12 45.85 -7.53 28.80
CA LYS A 12 46.38 -6.63 27.77
C LYS A 12 46.72 -7.26 26.43
N LYS A 13 46.44 -8.56 26.23
CA LYS A 13 46.82 -9.28 25.00
C LYS A 13 45.64 -9.76 24.14
N THR A 14 44.40 -9.35 24.45
CA THR A 14 43.19 -9.72 23.65
C THR A 14 42.46 -8.51 23.04
N ALA A 15 43.07 -7.32 23.07
CA ALA A 15 42.50 -6.11 22.50
C ALA A 15 43.27 -5.59 21.27
N SER A 16 43.65 -6.47 20.36
CA SER A 16 44.32 -6.09 19.12
C SER A 16 44.07 -7.13 18.04
N SER A 17 42.89 -7.18 17.47
CA SER A 17 42.62 -7.51 16.05
C SER A 17 41.11 -7.55 15.75
N ALA A 18 40.40 -6.45 16.04
CA ALA A 18 39.17 -6.18 15.37
C ALA A 18 39.42 -5.10 14.30
N LYS A 19 40.28 -5.42 13.33
CA LYS A 19 40.32 -4.71 12.06
C LYS A 19 39.00 -5.02 11.36
N GLY A 20 38.06 -4.02 11.39
CA GLY A 20 36.82 -4.05 10.67
C GLY A 20 37.08 -4.45 9.22
N ARG A 21 36.57 -5.59 8.82
CA ARG A 21 36.31 -5.90 7.42
C ARG A 21 35.30 -4.84 6.94
N LYS A 22 35.81 -3.79 6.32
CA LYS A 22 35.01 -3.00 5.40
C LYS A 22 34.58 -3.98 4.32
N SER A 23 33.34 -4.45 4.39
CA SER A 23 32.63 -5.03 3.26
C SER A 23 32.73 -3.98 2.15
N ALA A 24 33.52 -4.25 1.13
CA ALA A 24 33.46 -3.56 -0.13
C ALA A 24 32.10 -3.96 -0.74
N ALA A 25 31.03 -3.27 -0.32
CA ALA A 25 29.80 -3.26 -1.07
C ALA A 25 30.19 -2.67 -2.42
N THR A 26 30.27 -3.53 -3.44
CA THR A 26 30.30 -3.14 -4.84
C THR A 26 29.07 -2.24 -5.01
N GLY A 27 29.29 -0.91 -5.03
CA GLY A 27 28.23 0.07 -5.10
C GLY A 27 27.53 -0.10 -6.44
N VAL A 28 26.44 -0.83 -6.44
CA VAL A 28 25.57 -0.97 -7.59
C VAL A 28 25.07 0.44 -7.93
N ASN A 29 25.41 0.95 -9.11
CA ASN A 29 24.95 2.25 -9.54
C ASN A 29 23.48 2.14 -9.98
N ILE A 30 22.57 2.33 -9.02
CA ILE A 30 21.13 2.23 -9.21
C ILE A 30 20.67 3.16 -10.34
N ALA A 31 21.19 4.41 -10.40
CA ALA A 31 20.84 5.34 -11.46
C ALA A 31 21.23 4.83 -12.86
N ALA A 32 22.36 4.12 -12.99
CA ALA A 32 22.77 3.53 -14.26
C ALA A 32 21.88 2.35 -14.67
N ILE A 33 21.38 1.56 -13.70
CA ILE A 33 20.40 0.49 -13.96
C ILE A 33 19.08 1.12 -14.41
N VAL A 34 18.55 2.06 -13.63
CA VAL A 34 17.27 2.73 -13.92
C VAL A 34 17.29 3.48 -15.25
N LYS A 35 18.44 4.06 -15.64
CA LYS A 35 18.59 4.72 -16.94
C LYS A 35 18.46 3.76 -18.14
N LYS A 36 18.76 2.48 -17.96
CA LYS A 36 18.64 1.43 -18.98
C LYS A 36 17.26 0.78 -19.02
N LEU A 37 16.41 1.02 -18.01
CA LEU A 37 15.07 0.46 -17.99
C LEU A 37 14.20 1.19 -19.01
N THR A 38 13.53 0.41 -19.85
CA THR A 38 12.46 0.87 -20.75
C THR A 38 11.12 0.93 -20.03
N GLU A 39 10.97 0.13 -18.97
CA GLU A 39 9.75 0.00 -18.20
C GLU A 39 9.44 1.24 -17.36
N PRO A 40 8.15 1.60 -17.22
CA PRO A 40 7.74 2.68 -16.33
C PRO A 40 8.06 2.32 -14.87
N LEU A 41 8.55 3.31 -14.12
CA LEU A 41 8.73 3.15 -12.67
C LEU A 41 7.39 3.29 -11.96
N VAL A 42 7.19 2.45 -10.96
CA VAL A 42 6.10 2.54 -9.99
C VAL A 42 6.67 3.08 -8.70
N PHE A 43 6.05 4.12 -8.16
CA PHE A 43 6.40 4.71 -6.88
C PHE A 43 5.28 4.47 -5.88
N GLY A 44 5.60 3.84 -4.77
CA GLY A 44 4.70 3.60 -3.64
C GLY A 44 5.14 4.37 -2.40
N LEU A 45 4.18 4.93 -1.68
CA LEU A 45 4.35 5.53 -0.35
C LEU A 45 3.46 4.82 0.66
N ASP A 46 4.08 4.34 1.72
CA ASP A 46 3.42 3.97 2.96
C ASP A 46 3.51 5.15 3.93
N ILE A 47 2.36 5.76 4.21
CA ILE A 47 2.26 6.95 5.08
C ILE A 47 1.83 6.49 6.47
N GLY A 48 2.81 6.08 7.27
CA GLY A 48 2.60 5.60 8.62
C GLY A 48 2.65 6.70 9.68
N THR A 49 2.11 6.43 10.87
CA THR A 49 2.04 7.39 11.99
C THR A 49 3.42 7.86 12.46
N ARG A 50 4.43 7.01 12.37
CA ARG A 50 5.80 7.31 12.84
C ARG A 50 6.72 7.74 11.72
N SER A 51 6.60 7.11 10.56
CA SER A 51 7.53 7.29 9.44
C SER A 51 6.80 7.12 8.12
N ILE A 52 7.39 7.68 7.08
CA ILE A 52 6.97 7.47 5.69
C ILE A 52 8.03 6.61 5.02
N VAL A 53 7.57 5.53 4.38
CA VAL A 53 8.41 4.64 3.58
C VAL A 53 8.06 4.82 2.10
N GLY A 54 9.04 5.21 1.30
CA GLY A 54 8.91 5.29 -0.15
C GLY A 54 9.66 4.14 -0.83
N THR A 55 9.01 3.49 -1.78
CA THR A 55 9.56 2.38 -2.56
C THR A 55 9.39 2.66 -4.05
N VAL A 56 10.46 2.53 -4.82
CA VAL A 56 10.45 2.65 -6.28
C VAL A 56 10.87 1.33 -6.90
N GLY A 57 10.11 0.87 -7.87
CA GLY A 57 10.37 -0.37 -8.59
C GLY A 57 9.76 -0.37 -9.98
N TYR A 58 9.79 -1.51 -10.64
CA TYR A 58 9.17 -1.73 -11.95
C TYR A 58 8.62 -3.15 -12.06
N ARG A 59 7.63 -3.34 -12.93
CA ARG A 59 7.09 -4.66 -13.25
C ARG A 59 7.96 -5.33 -14.30
N THR A 60 8.25 -6.60 -14.09
CA THR A 60 8.95 -7.44 -15.07
C THR A 60 7.94 -8.06 -16.07
N PRO A 61 8.36 -8.41 -17.30
CA PRO A 61 7.46 -8.99 -18.31
C PRO A 61 6.80 -10.30 -17.89
N ASP A 62 7.42 -11.03 -16.98
CA ASP A 62 6.91 -12.28 -16.39
C ASP A 62 5.93 -12.06 -15.21
N GLY A 63 5.55 -10.81 -14.97
CA GLY A 63 4.58 -10.43 -13.93
C GLY A 63 5.18 -10.18 -12.55
N GLY A 64 6.50 -10.32 -12.38
CA GLY A 64 7.19 -10.00 -11.13
C GLY A 64 7.32 -8.49 -10.88
N PHE A 65 7.79 -8.12 -9.69
CA PHE A 65 8.10 -6.74 -9.33
C PHE A 65 9.51 -6.64 -8.76
N VAL A 66 10.31 -5.70 -9.29
CA VAL A 66 11.68 -5.47 -8.83
C VAL A 66 11.78 -4.11 -8.14
N VAL A 67 12.16 -4.12 -6.87
CA VAL A 67 12.43 -2.91 -6.09
C VAL A 67 13.83 -2.41 -6.44
N VAL A 68 13.95 -1.17 -6.88
CA VAL A 68 15.23 -0.52 -7.25
C VAL A 68 15.74 0.45 -6.19
N ALA A 69 14.84 1.06 -5.42
CA ALA A 69 15.20 1.97 -4.33
C ALA A 69 14.11 2.00 -3.27
N GLN A 70 14.52 2.15 -2.01
CA GLN A 70 13.63 2.35 -0.87
C GLN A 70 14.27 3.36 0.07
N GLU A 71 13.46 4.26 0.61
CA GLU A 71 13.83 5.25 1.61
C GLU A 71 12.78 5.32 2.71
N SER A 72 13.24 5.53 3.94
CA SER A 72 12.37 5.73 5.10
C SER A 72 12.78 6.99 5.84
N VAL A 73 11.80 7.81 6.22
CA VAL A 73 12.01 9.05 6.98
C VAL A 73 11.00 9.11 8.11
N GLU A 74 11.47 9.29 9.35
CA GLU A 74 10.61 9.53 10.50
C GLU A 74 10.08 10.96 10.48
N HIS A 75 8.85 11.17 10.98
CA HIS A 75 8.31 12.51 11.18
C HIS A 75 9.11 13.25 12.26
N GLU A 76 9.43 14.52 12.02
CA GLU A 76 10.11 15.37 13.01
C GLU A 76 9.19 15.71 14.20
N THR A 77 7.88 15.73 13.96
CA THR A 77 6.86 16.04 14.95
C THR A 77 5.77 14.95 14.96
N ARG A 78 4.84 15.02 15.91
CA ARG A 78 3.64 14.18 15.90
C ARG A 78 2.63 14.69 14.88
N ALA A 79 3.01 14.71 13.61
CA ALA A 79 2.18 15.18 12.49
C ALA A 79 0.98 14.26 12.21
N MET A 80 1.06 13.00 12.65
CA MET A 80 0.00 12.00 12.53
C MET A 80 -0.34 11.38 13.87
N LEU A 81 -1.62 11.08 14.08
CA LEU A 81 -2.14 10.39 15.27
C LEU A 81 -3.13 9.31 14.82
N ASP A 82 -2.92 8.08 15.28
CA ASP A 82 -3.82 6.93 14.99
C ASP A 82 -4.16 6.72 13.50
N GLY A 83 -3.23 7.06 12.60
CA GLY A 83 -3.42 6.96 11.15
C GLY A 83 -4.09 8.17 10.51
N GLN A 84 -4.39 9.22 11.28
CA GLN A 84 -4.93 10.48 10.75
C GLN A 84 -3.86 11.56 10.69
N ILE A 85 -3.90 12.39 9.66
CA ILE A 85 -3.01 13.54 9.50
C ILE A 85 -3.57 14.72 10.29
N HIS A 86 -2.80 15.20 11.27
CA HIS A 86 -3.12 16.39 12.04
C HIS A 86 -2.37 17.64 11.53
N ASP A 87 -1.19 17.44 10.95
CA ASP A 87 -0.41 18.50 10.32
C ASP A 87 -0.05 18.10 8.89
N ILE A 88 -0.85 18.57 7.94
CA ILE A 88 -0.69 18.29 6.51
C ILE A 88 0.66 18.82 6.00
N GLN A 89 1.13 19.97 6.50
CA GLN A 89 2.40 20.54 6.04
C GLN A 89 3.58 19.69 6.50
N ALA A 90 3.63 19.29 7.76
CA ALA A 90 4.70 18.46 8.30
C ALA A 90 4.78 17.09 7.59
N VAL A 91 3.62 16.49 7.29
CA VAL A 91 3.57 15.24 6.50
C VAL A 91 4.06 15.47 5.07
N ALA A 92 3.63 16.54 4.41
CA ALA A 92 4.07 16.90 3.05
C ALA A 92 5.59 17.14 2.99
N ASP A 93 6.17 17.81 3.98
CA ASP A 93 7.61 18.03 4.06
C ASP A 93 8.38 16.71 4.20
N THR A 94 7.87 15.78 5.01
CA THR A 94 8.45 14.42 5.15
C THR A 94 8.36 13.65 3.83
N ILE A 95 7.21 13.67 3.14
CA ILE A 95 7.03 13.07 1.80
C ILE A 95 8.04 13.67 0.81
N LEU A 96 8.22 14.99 0.82
CA LEU A 96 9.14 15.68 -0.08
C LEU A 96 10.60 15.25 0.15
N VAL A 97 11.00 14.99 1.40
CA VAL A 97 12.33 14.46 1.73
C VAL A 97 12.51 13.06 1.14
N VAL A 98 11.54 12.15 1.35
CA VAL A 98 11.55 10.80 0.78
C VAL A 98 11.64 10.85 -0.75
N LYS A 99 10.77 11.65 -1.40
CA LYS A 99 10.75 11.85 -2.84
C LYS A 99 12.12 12.28 -3.37
N ARG A 100 12.72 13.35 -2.79
CA ARG A 100 14.01 13.87 -3.23
C ARG A 100 15.14 12.86 -3.10
N ARG A 101 15.15 12.06 -2.03
CA ARG A 101 16.14 11.00 -1.84
C ARG A 101 15.99 9.90 -2.90
N LEU A 102 14.77 9.46 -3.17
CA LEU A 102 14.48 8.46 -4.20
C LEU A 102 14.78 8.98 -5.62
N GLU A 103 14.44 10.23 -5.94
CA GLU A 103 14.80 10.86 -7.21
C GLU A 103 16.33 10.92 -7.41
N LYS A 104 17.07 11.22 -6.33
CA LYS A 104 18.55 11.21 -6.35
C LYS A 104 19.12 9.81 -6.59
N LEU A 105 18.54 8.78 -5.95
CA LEU A 105 18.98 7.39 -6.11
C LEU A 105 18.67 6.86 -7.51
N THR A 106 17.48 7.12 -8.01
CA THR A 106 17.00 6.59 -9.30
C THR A 106 17.46 7.43 -10.50
N GLY A 107 17.81 8.69 -10.29
CA GLY A 107 18.12 9.63 -11.37
C GLY A 107 16.91 10.03 -12.21
N ARG A 108 15.68 9.76 -11.75
CA ARG A 108 14.42 10.08 -12.42
C ARG A 108 13.52 10.93 -11.54
N LYS A 109 12.69 11.77 -12.16
CA LYS A 109 11.62 12.49 -11.49
C LYS A 109 10.46 11.55 -11.20
N LEU A 110 9.84 11.75 -10.03
CA LEU A 110 8.68 11.01 -9.56
C LEU A 110 7.49 11.98 -9.49
N SER A 111 6.45 11.71 -10.28
CA SER A 111 5.22 12.53 -10.36
C SER A 111 4.01 11.81 -9.77
N ASP A 112 3.85 10.55 -10.11
CA ASP A 112 2.69 9.74 -9.76
C ASP A 112 3.06 8.78 -8.65
N VAL A 113 2.15 8.61 -7.68
CA VAL A 113 2.39 7.75 -6.51
C VAL A 113 1.17 6.92 -6.14
N CYS A 114 1.42 5.65 -5.82
CA CYS A 114 0.45 4.81 -5.15
C CYS A 114 0.64 4.96 -3.64
N ILE A 115 -0.41 5.28 -2.90
CA ILE A 115 -0.35 5.44 -1.45
C ILE A 115 -1.05 4.28 -0.74
N ALA A 116 -0.46 3.83 0.36
CA ALA A 116 -1.08 2.90 1.29
C ALA A 116 -1.53 3.66 2.54
N ALA A 117 -2.80 3.49 2.91
CA ALA A 117 -3.36 4.10 4.11
C ALA A 117 -3.29 3.12 5.29
N ALA A 118 -2.80 3.61 6.44
CA ALA A 118 -2.81 2.88 7.69
C ALA A 118 -4.23 2.85 8.30
N GLY A 119 -4.61 1.71 8.89
CA GLY A 119 -5.98 1.33 9.04
C GLY A 119 -6.62 1.28 10.41
N ARG A 120 -6.44 2.24 11.34
CA ARG A 120 -7.20 2.22 12.61
C ARG A 120 -8.65 2.71 12.50
N VAL A 121 -8.97 3.51 11.48
CA VAL A 121 -10.32 4.05 11.24
C VAL A 121 -11.05 3.34 10.09
N LEU A 122 -10.52 2.20 9.64
CA LEU A 122 -11.13 1.39 8.60
C LEU A 122 -12.46 0.80 9.06
N LYS A 123 -13.44 0.84 8.18
CA LYS A 123 -14.68 0.08 8.31
C LYS A 123 -14.76 -0.96 7.22
N THR A 124 -15.08 -2.19 7.59
CA THR A 124 -15.27 -3.29 6.64
C THR A 124 -16.72 -3.75 6.69
N VAL A 125 -17.31 -3.96 5.53
CA VAL A 125 -18.68 -4.43 5.39
C VAL A 125 -18.71 -5.61 4.44
N VAL A 126 -19.36 -6.70 4.87
CA VAL A 126 -19.67 -7.84 4.00
C VAL A 126 -21.01 -7.58 3.33
N ALA A 127 -21.04 -7.70 2.02
CA ALA A 127 -22.24 -7.48 1.23
C ALA A 127 -22.39 -8.55 0.14
N SER A 128 -23.61 -8.70 -0.33
CA SER A 128 -23.94 -9.60 -1.43
C SER A 128 -24.82 -8.88 -2.44
N ALA A 129 -24.56 -9.12 -3.72
CA ALA A 129 -25.37 -8.64 -4.82
C ALA A 129 -25.68 -9.76 -5.81
N THR A 130 -26.85 -9.72 -6.43
CA THR A 130 -27.32 -10.70 -7.41
C THR A 130 -27.76 -9.99 -8.68
N VAL A 131 -27.41 -10.57 -9.83
CA VAL A 131 -27.89 -10.15 -11.14
C VAL A 131 -28.60 -11.33 -11.79
N ASP A 132 -29.87 -11.16 -12.17
CA ASP A 132 -30.68 -12.12 -12.88
C ASP A 132 -30.78 -11.77 -14.37
N PHE A 133 -30.71 -12.76 -15.23
CA PHE A 133 -30.80 -12.63 -16.67
C PHE A 133 -32.15 -13.21 -17.17
N ASN A 134 -32.76 -12.55 -18.15
CA ASN A 134 -34.02 -13.00 -18.72
C ASN A 134 -33.91 -14.32 -19.49
N TYR A 135 -32.68 -14.69 -19.89
CA TYR A 135 -32.33 -15.94 -20.60
C TYR A 135 -30.92 -16.38 -20.21
N GLU A 136 -30.61 -17.66 -20.44
CA GLU A 136 -29.29 -18.20 -20.18
C GLU A 136 -28.22 -17.41 -20.95
N THR A 137 -27.32 -16.74 -20.20
CA THR A 137 -26.34 -15.79 -20.72
C THR A 137 -24.92 -16.29 -20.45
N VAL A 138 -24.02 -16.15 -21.43
CA VAL A 138 -22.58 -16.40 -21.22
C VAL A 138 -22.01 -15.22 -20.44
N ILE A 139 -21.41 -15.50 -19.30
CA ILE A 139 -20.88 -14.51 -18.38
C ILE A 139 -19.53 -13.99 -18.90
N THR A 140 -19.41 -12.68 -19.03
CA THR A 140 -18.21 -11.97 -19.43
C THR A 140 -17.58 -11.22 -18.25
N ASN A 141 -16.34 -10.75 -18.42
CA ASN A 141 -15.68 -9.90 -17.44
C ASN A 141 -16.46 -8.60 -17.14
N GLU A 142 -17.20 -8.07 -18.10
CA GLU A 142 -18.07 -6.89 -17.88
C GLU A 142 -19.23 -7.21 -16.94
N HIS A 143 -19.84 -8.39 -17.07
CA HIS A 143 -20.87 -8.86 -16.15
C HIS A 143 -20.33 -9.03 -14.74
N ILE A 144 -19.13 -9.61 -14.60
CA ILE A 144 -18.47 -9.81 -13.30
C ILE A 144 -18.16 -8.46 -12.66
N TYR A 145 -17.55 -7.54 -13.41
CA TYR A 145 -17.24 -6.19 -12.93
C TYR A 145 -18.51 -5.45 -12.47
N SER A 146 -19.57 -5.51 -13.26
CA SER A 146 -20.85 -4.88 -12.90
C SER A 146 -21.46 -5.48 -11.64
N LEU A 147 -21.38 -6.81 -11.50
CA LEU A 147 -21.84 -7.52 -10.31
C LEU A 147 -21.05 -7.11 -9.06
N ASP A 148 -19.72 -6.99 -9.17
CA ASP A 148 -18.86 -6.58 -8.07
C ASP A 148 -19.15 -5.13 -7.66
N MET A 149 -19.37 -4.24 -8.63
CA MET A 149 -19.75 -2.84 -8.35
C MET A 149 -21.09 -2.74 -7.64
N LEU A 150 -22.08 -3.54 -8.02
CA LEU A 150 -23.35 -3.66 -7.28
C LEU A 150 -23.14 -4.16 -5.85
N GLY A 151 -22.20 -5.10 -5.64
CA GLY A 151 -21.81 -5.57 -4.31
C GLY A 151 -21.21 -4.45 -3.46
N VAL A 152 -20.33 -3.63 -4.03
CA VAL A 152 -19.74 -2.45 -3.36
C VAL A 152 -20.82 -1.42 -3.03
N GLU A 153 -21.77 -1.16 -3.94
CA GLU A 153 -22.90 -0.26 -3.69
C GLU A 153 -23.76 -0.75 -2.51
N LYS A 154 -24.04 -2.05 -2.46
CA LYS A 154 -24.73 -2.68 -1.32
C LYS A 154 -23.97 -2.53 -0.01
N ALA A 155 -22.65 -2.66 -0.03
CA ALA A 155 -21.84 -2.41 1.14
C ALA A 155 -21.93 -0.96 1.63
N TYR A 156 -21.98 0.02 0.72
CA TYR A 156 -22.25 1.42 1.05
C TYR A 156 -23.61 1.62 1.70
N GLU A 157 -24.66 1.00 1.15
CA GLU A 157 -26.00 1.09 1.73
C GLU A 157 -26.05 0.54 3.15
N LEU A 158 -25.38 -0.61 3.40
CA LEU A 158 -25.28 -1.22 4.72
C LEU A 158 -24.50 -0.34 5.69
N LEU A 159 -23.36 0.22 5.27
CA LEU A 159 -22.56 1.14 6.05
C LEU A 159 -23.37 2.37 6.50
N ARG A 160 -24.15 2.96 5.59
CA ARG A 160 -25.02 4.11 5.90
C ARG A 160 -26.13 3.77 6.91
N LYS A 161 -26.70 2.57 6.82
CA LYS A 161 -27.74 2.12 7.76
C LYS A 161 -27.21 1.89 9.18
N GLU A 162 -25.97 1.45 9.30
CA GLU A 162 -25.32 1.26 10.61
C GLU A 162 -24.97 2.59 11.28
N GLN A 163 -24.81 3.66 10.51
CA GLN A 163 -24.47 4.97 11.02
C GLN A 163 -25.73 5.79 11.24
N GLN A 164 -26.01 6.09 12.52
CA GLN A 164 -27.17 6.89 12.92
C GLN A 164 -27.03 8.39 12.58
N THR A 165 -25.90 8.83 12.03
CA THR A 165 -25.62 10.22 11.62
C THR A 165 -25.30 10.29 10.14
N ASP A 166 -26.10 11.04 9.38
CA ASP A 166 -26.05 11.19 7.92
C ASP A 166 -24.83 12.02 7.42
N ASP A 167 -24.03 12.57 8.33
CA ASP A 167 -22.98 13.55 8.00
C ASP A 167 -21.60 12.95 7.66
N MET A 168 -21.33 11.71 8.03
CA MET A 168 -20.02 11.09 7.70
C MET A 168 -20.04 10.46 6.32
N LYS A 169 -19.22 10.99 5.44
CA LYS A 169 -18.95 10.40 4.12
C LYS A 169 -17.80 9.41 4.22
N PHE A 170 -17.86 8.40 3.36
CA PHE A 170 -16.84 7.34 3.29
C PHE A 170 -16.41 7.11 1.86
N TYR A 171 -15.15 6.80 1.70
CA TYR A 171 -14.54 6.41 0.45
C TYR A 171 -14.23 4.90 0.49
N CYS A 172 -14.67 4.14 -0.52
CA CYS A 172 -14.27 2.75 -0.67
C CYS A 172 -12.83 2.68 -1.18
N VAL A 173 -11.94 2.20 -0.32
CA VAL A 173 -10.51 2.08 -0.65
C VAL A 173 -10.14 0.73 -1.25
N GLY A 174 -11.08 -0.21 -1.26
CA GLY A 174 -10.90 -1.52 -1.89
C GLY A 174 -11.97 -2.51 -1.49
N TYR A 175 -12.07 -3.57 -2.27
CA TYR A 175 -12.93 -4.72 -1.99
C TYR A 175 -12.21 -6.02 -2.35
N SER A 176 -12.68 -7.11 -1.77
CA SER A 176 -12.23 -8.45 -2.11
C SER A 176 -13.44 -9.38 -2.18
N VAL A 177 -13.53 -10.14 -3.26
CA VAL A 177 -14.59 -11.13 -3.41
C VAL A 177 -14.28 -12.34 -2.54
N ILE A 178 -15.23 -12.69 -1.69
CA ILE A 178 -15.19 -13.89 -0.86
C ILE A 178 -15.59 -15.10 -1.71
N ARG A 179 -16.69 -14.96 -2.49
CA ARG A 179 -17.24 -16.04 -3.30
C ARG A 179 -18.16 -15.56 -4.39
N TYR A 180 -18.12 -16.25 -5.53
CA TYR A 180 -19.13 -16.15 -6.56
C TYR A 180 -20.10 -17.33 -6.52
N TYR A 181 -21.30 -17.13 -7.08
CA TYR A 181 -22.31 -18.15 -7.26
C TYR A 181 -22.89 -18.07 -8.68
N GLN A 182 -23.07 -19.24 -9.29
CA GLN A 182 -23.74 -19.43 -10.57
C GLN A 182 -25.03 -20.20 -10.31
N ASN A 183 -26.20 -19.64 -10.61
CA ASN A 183 -27.49 -20.29 -10.34
C ASN A 183 -27.56 -20.90 -8.92
N ASP A 184 -27.13 -20.12 -7.89
CA ASP A 184 -27.01 -20.50 -6.47
C ASP A 184 -25.91 -21.51 -6.10
N TYR A 185 -25.17 -22.05 -7.06
CA TYR A 185 -24.03 -22.93 -6.78
C TYR A 185 -22.74 -22.12 -6.67
N PRO A 186 -21.92 -22.35 -5.61
CA PRO A 186 -20.66 -21.65 -5.43
C PRO A 186 -19.66 -22.06 -6.54
N ILE A 187 -18.97 -21.06 -7.08
CA ILE A 187 -17.98 -21.21 -8.14
C ILE A 187 -16.78 -20.30 -7.90
N THR A 188 -15.62 -20.70 -8.37
CA THR A 188 -14.39 -19.89 -8.22
C THR A 188 -14.28 -18.81 -9.28
N ASN A 189 -14.72 -19.09 -10.51
CA ASN A 189 -14.67 -18.16 -11.63
C ASN A 189 -15.97 -18.26 -12.42
N LEU A 190 -16.59 -17.12 -12.71
CA LEU A 190 -17.82 -17.02 -13.50
C LEU A 190 -17.57 -16.88 -15.00
N GLU A 191 -16.37 -16.42 -15.39
CA GLU A 191 -16.09 -16.10 -16.79
C GLU A 191 -16.26 -17.31 -17.72
N GLY A 192 -16.98 -17.12 -18.82
CA GLY A 192 -17.26 -18.13 -19.84
C GLY A 192 -18.36 -19.14 -19.48
N HIS A 193 -18.85 -19.17 -18.24
CA HIS A 193 -19.97 -20.00 -17.83
C HIS A 193 -21.30 -19.40 -18.29
N LYS A 194 -22.32 -20.26 -18.48
CA LYS A 194 -23.69 -19.85 -18.79
C LYS A 194 -24.54 -19.86 -17.53
N ALA A 195 -25.25 -18.79 -17.27
CA ALA A 195 -26.10 -18.65 -16.09
C ALA A 195 -27.37 -17.86 -16.37
N ASN A 196 -28.42 -18.15 -15.61
CA ASN A 196 -29.63 -17.32 -15.50
C ASN A 196 -29.51 -16.33 -14.32
N SER A 197 -28.65 -16.64 -13.34
CA SER A 197 -28.41 -15.79 -12.19
C SER A 197 -26.96 -15.89 -11.75
N ILE A 198 -26.35 -14.77 -11.41
CA ILE A 198 -25.02 -14.72 -10.80
C ILE A 198 -25.07 -13.87 -9.51
N ARG A 199 -24.28 -14.29 -8.51
CA ARG A 199 -24.20 -13.57 -7.23
C ARG A 199 -22.76 -13.47 -6.78
N THR A 200 -22.42 -12.32 -6.21
CA THR A 200 -21.15 -12.09 -5.50
C THR A 200 -21.41 -11.95 -4.00
N GLU A 201 -20.48 -12.44 -3.21
CA GLU A 201 -20.33 -12.14 -1.80
C GLU A 201 -18.95 -11.54 -1.63
N LEU A 202 -18.85 -10.30 -1.16
CA LEU A 202 -17.62 -9.56 -1.05
C LEU A 202 -17.49 -8.83 0.30
N ILE A 203 -16.26 -8.52 0.65
CA ILE A 203 -15.93 -7.60 1.73
C ILE A 203 -15.42 -6.30 1.10
N ALA A 204 -16.05 -5.18 1.44
CA ALA A 204 -15.61 -3.85 1.04
C ALA A 204 -15.06 -3.11 2.25
N THR A 205 -14.02 -2.31 2.02
CA THR A 205 -13.34 -1.55 3.05
C THR A 205 -13.41 -0.06 2.75
N PHE A 206 -13.72 0.71 3.77
CA PHE A 206 -14.01 2.13 3.69
C PHE A 206 -13.14 2.93 4.64
N LEU A 207 -12.76 4.13 4.21
CA LEU A 207 -12.15 5.18 5.03
C LEU A 207 -13.09 6.40 5.08
N PRO A 208 -13.12 7.14 6.21
CA PRO A 208 -13.75 8.45 6.23
C PRO A 208 -13.13 9.37 5.17
N ASP A 209 -13.95 10.16 4.47
CA ASP A 209 -13.50 11.10 3.43
C ASP A 209 -12.43 12.06 3.96
N GLU A 210 -12.60 12.55 5.20
CA GLU A 210 -11.62 13.45 5.85
C GLU A 210 -10.21 12.86 5.92
N VAL A 211 -10.10 11.54 6.13
CA VAL A 211 -8.80 10.83 6.16
C VAL A 211 -8.20 10.79 4.76
N VAL A 212 -9.03 10.48 3.77
CA VAL A 212 -8.61 10.43 2.36
C VAL A 212 -8.18 11.81 1.89
N ASP A 213 -8.98 12.85 2.16
CA ASP A 213 -8.69 14.23 1.80
C ASP A 213 -7.37 14.72 2.42
N GLY A 214 -7.12 14.38 3.70
CA GLY A 214 -5.87 14.68 4.37
C GLY A 214 -4.65 14.04 3.70
N LEU A 215 -4.76 12.76 3.28
CA LEU A 215 -3.71 12.04 2.57
C LEU A 215 -3.44 12.68 1.20
N TYR A 216 -4.50 12.95 0.42
CA TYR A 216 -4.37 13.59 -0.90
C TYR A 216 -3.73 14.97 -0.77
N ALA A 217 -4.21 15.80 0.17
CA ALA A 217 -3.67 17.14 0.38
C ALA A 217 -2.17 17.14 0.75
N ALA A 218 -1.72 16.19 1.57
CA ALA A 218 -0.30 16.07 1.92
C ALA A 218 0.55 15.64 0.73
N VAL A 219 0.07 14.69 -0.07
CA VAL A 219 0.76 14.19 -1.27
C VAL A 219 0.84 15.26 -2.35
N GLU A 220 -0.25 15.99 -2.62
CA GLU A 220 -0.29 17.09 -3.59
C GLU A 220 0.63 18.25 -3.19
N LYS A 221 0.65 18.61 -1.90
CA LYS A 221 1.60 19.62 -1.39
C LYS A 221 3.06 19.21 -1.57
N ALA A 222 3.38 17.91 -1.55
CA ALA A 222 4.72 17.42 -1.88
C ALA A 222 5.00 17.39 -3.40
N GLY A 223 4.07 17.88 -4.23
CA GLY A 223 4.19 17.93 -5.70
C GLY A 223 4.13 16.55 -6.32
N LEU A 224 3.22 15.70 -5.84
CA LEU A 224 2.91 14.38 -6.37
C LEU A 224 1.43 14.28 -6.71
N TYR A 225 1.08 13.39 -7.65
CA TYR A 225 -0.29 13.04 -7.98
C TYR A 225 -0.59 11.62 -7.47
N VAL A 226 -1.71 11.45 -6.78
CA VAL A 226 -2.14 10.13 -6.32
C VAL A 226 -2.68 9.34 -7.50
N ALA A 227 -1.94 8.33 -7.94
CA ALA A 227 -2.36 7.42 -9.00
C ALA A 227 -3.29 6.32 -8.46
N ASN A 228 -3.07 5.88 -7.22
CA ASN A 228 -3.90 4.88 -6.56
C ASN A 228 -3.81 5.01 -5.04
N LEU A 229 -4.92 4.73 -4.36
CA LEU A 229 -4.99 4.60 -2.91
C LEU A 229 -5.38 3.16 -2.58
N THR A 230 -4.59 2.49 -1.76
CA THR A 230 -4.86 1.13 -1.28
C THR A 230 -4.70 1.05 0.24
N LEU A 231 -4.97 -0.10 0.80
CA LEU A 231 -4.75 -0.37 2.20
C LEU A 231 -3.42 -1.07 2.42
N GLU A 232 -2.74 -0.73 3.51
CA GLU A 232 -1.49 -1.37 3.91
C GLU A 232 -1.59 -2.91 3.92
N PRO A 233 -2.63 -3.56 4.52
CA PRO A 233 -2.76 -5.01 4.50
C PRO A 233 -2.93 -5.61 3.10
N ILE A 234 -3.62 -4.90 2.19
CA ILE A 234 -3.82 -5.36 0.81
C ILE A 234 -2.52 -5.21 0.01
N ALA A 235 -1.81 -4.09 0.19
CA ALA A 235 -0.52 -3.86 -0.45
C ALA A 235 0.55 -4.88 -0.02
N ALA A 236 0.45 -5.44 1.19
CA ALA A 236 1.39 -6.42 1.73
C ALA A 236 1.13 -7.86 1.22
N ILE A 237 -0.04 -8.15 0.63
CA ILE A 237 -0.45 -9.50 0.19
C ILE A 237 -0.24 -9.68 -1.33
N GLN A 238 -0.17 -8.60 -2.10
CA GLN A 238 0.06 -8.62 -3.55
C GLN A 238 1.56 -8.67 -3.89
#